data_34e754af4bfd52eb5de96791d01e339b
#
_entry.id   34e754af4bfd52eb5de96791d01e339b
#
_cell.length_a   1.000
_cell.length_b   1.000
_cell.length_c   1.000
_cell.angle_alpha   90.00
_cell.angle_beta   90.00
_cell.angle_gamma   90.00
#
_symmetry.space_group_name_H-M   'P 1'
#
loop_
_entity.id
_entity.type
_entity.pdbx_description
1 polymer ?
#
loop_
_entity_poly.entity_id
_entity_poly.type
_entity_poly.pdbx_seq_one_letter_code
_entity_poly.pdbx_strand_id
1 'polypeptide(L)'
;MLNFFLILNLVFCSGFSDSLETNWKLKKEENNIKVFLRKTLDHRQEYLAETIIHRDMNSIYEEIIDYNSSYKWMYKLESSKILDKKNDSLFYVQFTIEMSWPLKKRDLVSDVKIKKNKDFISISLVSSPDYIKSSDDFIRIKDSKSKCVLSKIDNETTKVSLQSYAVIDGIPSFIVDMFIVEGPLFSLSNLKSKF
;
A
#
# COMPACT_ATOMS: atom_id res chain seq x y z
N MET A 1 -49.93 34.98 -21.58
CA MET A 1 -49.61 33.84 -20.72
C MET A 1 -48.45 33.11 -21.38
N LEU A 2 -47.27 33.35 -20.86
CA LEU A 2 -46.00 32.85 -21.44
C LEU A 2 -45.45 31.78 -20.50
N ASN A 3 -45.53 30.51 -20.94
CA ASN A 3 -44.99 29.36 -20.18
C ASN A 3 -43.48 29.30 -20.39
N PHE A 4 -42.74 29.56 -19.32
CA PHE A 4 -41.29 29.42 -19.24
C PHE A 4 -40.98 27.97 -18.89
N PHE A 5 -40.58 27.15 -19.88
CA PHE A 5 -40.05 25.80 -19.64
C PHE A 5 -38.60 25.90 -19.18
N LEU A 6 -38.40 25.68 -17.89
CA LEU A 6 -37.07 25.55 -17.31
C LEU A 6 -36.50 24.18 -17.64
N ILE A 7 -35.60 24.08 -18.62
CA ILE A 7 -34.85 22.88 -18.94
C ILE A 7 -33.74 22.73 -17.88
N LEU A 8 -33.97 21.83 -16.93
CA LEU A 8 -32.97 21.44 -15.94
C LEU A 8 -31.96 20.50 -16.63
N ASN A 9 -30.80 21.05 -17.02
CA ASN A 9 -29.67 20.25 -17.49
C ASN A 9 -29.11 19.43 -16.31
N LEU A 10 -29.54 18.20 -16.18
CA LEU A 10 -28.88 17.18 -15.36
C LEU A 10 -27.56 16.81 -16.05
N VAL A 11 -26.49 17.46 -15.63
CA VAL A 11 -25.12 16.99 -15.89
C VAL A 11 -24.99 15.67 -15.16
N PHE A 12 -25.15 14.56 -15.86
CA PHE A 12 -24.73 13.26 -15.40
C PHE A 12 -23.20 13.27 -15.28
N CYS A 13 -22.71 13.70 -14.12
CA CYS A 13 -21.36 13.38 -13.71
C CYS A 13 -21.34 11.86 -13.51
N SER A 14 -20.89 11.12 -14.52
CA SER A 14 -20.60 9.68 -14.41
C SER A 14 -19.41 9.54 -13.43
N GLY A 15 -19.69 9.77 -12.15
CA GLY A 15 -18.84 9.38 -11.06
C GLY A 15 -18.74 7.86 -11.11
N PHE A 16 -17.54 7.38 -11.28
CA PHE A 16 -17.17 6.00 -11.07
C PHE A 16 -17.66 5.61 -9.67
N SER A 17 -18.85 4.99 -9.63
CA SER A 17 -19.47 4.51 -8.39
C SER A 17 -18.70 3.28 -7.94
N ASP A 18 -17.66 3.49 -7.17
CA ASP A 18 -17.00 2.44 -6.37
C ASP A 18 -17.80 2.22 -5.08
N SER A 19 -19.12 2.12 -5.22
CA SER A 19 -20.06 1.78 -4.14
C SER A 19 -20.25 0.27 -4.07
N LEU A 20 -19.16 -0.49 -3.97
CA LEU A 20 -19.21 -1.81 -3.38
C LEU A 20 -18.93 -1.61 -1.89
N GLU A 21 -19.90 -2.00 -1.06
CA GLU A 21 -19.80 -2.00 0.40
C GLU A 21 -18.41 -2.47 0.79
N THR A 22 -17.61 -1.53 1.31
CA THR A 22 -16.27 -1.85 1.81
C THR A 22 -16.45 -2.55 3.16
N ASN A 23 -16.73 -3.85 3.13
CA ASN A 23 -16.89 -4.69 4.32
C ASN A 23 -15.56 -4.87 5.06
N TRP A 24 -14.90 -3.75 5.38
CA TRP A 24 -13.72 -3.74 6.22
C TRP A 24 -14.09 -4.11 7.65
N LYS A 25 -13.47 -5.16 8.18
CA LYS A 25 -13.63 -5.61 9.57
C LYS A 25 -12.38 -5.27 10.35
N LEU A 26 -12.51 -4.52 11.43
CA LEU A 26 -11.40 -4.27 12.35
C LEU A 26 -10.90 -5.62 12.89
N LYS A 27 -9.64 -5.90 12.67
CA LYS A 27 -8.98 -7.13 13.11
C LYS A 27 -8.10 -6.91 14.33
N LYS A 28 -7.36 -5.80 14.36
CA LYS A 28 -6.48 -5.46 15.48
C LYS A 28 -6.34 -3.94 15.59
N GLU A 29 -6.20 -3.47 16.82
CA GLU A 29 -5.84 -2.08 17.14
C GLU A 29 -4.77 -2.10 18.22
N GLU A 30 -3.65 -1.44 17.95
CA GLU A 30 -2.53 -1.35 18.88
C GLU A 30 -1.72 -0.07 18.59
N ASN A 31 -1.30 0.66 19.64
CA ASN A 31 -0.51 1.89 19.53
C ASN A 31 -1.10 2.96 18.59
N ASN A 32 -2.44 3.08 18.58
CA ASN A 32 -3.20 3.94 17.66
C ASN A 32 -3.00 3.57 16.18
N ILE A 33 -2.67 2.32 15.89
CA ILE A 33 -2.65 1.74 14.56
C ILE A 33 -3.83 0.78 14.46
N LYS A 34 -4.69 0.97 13.48
CA LYS A 34 -5.86 0.11 13.21
C LYS A 34 -5.60 -0.72 11.97
N VAL A 35 -5.80 -2.02 12.06
CA VAL A 35 -5.72 -2.95 10.94
C VAL A 35 -7.08 -3.55 10.68
N PHE A 36 -7.57 -3.33 9.47
CA PHE A 36 -8.82 -3.88 8.96
C PHE A 36 -8.53 -4.91 7.90
N LEU A 37 -9.36 -5.94 7.81
CA LEU A 37 -9.31 -6.95 6.76
C LEU A 37 -10.63 -6.98 5.98
N ARG A 38 -10.54 -7.30 4.69
CA ARG A 38 -11.66 -7.69 3.86
C ARG A 38 -11.30 -8.81 2.90
N LYS A 39 -12.30 -9.49 2.37
CA LYS A 39 -12.15 -10.33 1.17
C LYS A 39 -12.61 -9.52 -0.03
N THR A 40 -11.82 -9.51 -1.08
CA THR A 40 -12.18 -8.93 -2.38
C THR A 40 -13.17 -9.84 -3.11
N LEU A 41 -13.78 -9.36 -4.20
CA LEU A 41 -14.73 -10.16 -4.98
C LEU A 41 -14.11 -11.45 -5.56
N ASP A 42 -12.83 -11.43 -5.85
CA ASP A 42 -12.04 -12.57 -6.31
C ASP A 42 -11.40 -13.38 -5.16
N HIS A 43 -11.98 -13.25 -3.95
CA HIS A 43 -11.64 -13.97 -2.74
C HIS A 43 -10.23 -13.73 -2.18
N ARG A 44 -9.49 -12.71 -2.64
CA ARG A 44 -8.21 -12.33 -2.04
C ARG A 44 -8.43 -11.70 -0.68
N GLN A 45 -7.50 -11.94 0.24
CA GLN A 45 -7.45 -11.20 1.49
C GLN A 45 -6.68 -9.89 1.29
N GLU A 46 -7.30 -8.80 1.70
CA GLU A 46 -6.73 -7.46 1.62
C GLU A 46 -6.77 -6.81 3.00
N TYR A 47 -5.70 -6.10 3.36
CA TYR A 47 -5.69 -5.28 4.57
C TYR A 47 -5.73 -3.80 4.26
N LEU A 48 -6.25 -3.03 5.20
CA LEU A 48 -6.13 -1.60 5.35
C LEU A 48 -5.58 -1.31 6.74
N ALA A 49 -4.43 -0.66 6.83
CA ALA A 49 -3.86 -0.24 8.09
C ALA A 49 -3.77 1.29 8.13
N GLU A 50 -4.19 1.89 9.23
CA GLU A 50 -4.26 3.33 9.38
C GLU A 50 -3.65 3.79 10.70
N THR A 51 -2.98 4.94 10.66
CA THR A 51 -2.49 5.63 11.85
C THR A 51 -2.37 7.13 11.60
N ILE A 52 -2.19 7.91 12.67
CA ILE A 52 -1.83 9.32 12.62
C ILE A 52 -0.40 9.46 13.11
N ILE A 53 0.39 10.22 12.35
CA ILE A 53 1.77 10.59 12.68
C ILE A 53 1.83 12.10 12.83
N HIS A 54 2.38 12.57 13.95
CA HIS A 54 2.59 14.01 14.23
C HIS A 54 3.86 14.49 13.53
N ARG A 55 3.76 14.56 12.22
CA ARG A 55 4.80 15.04 11.31
C ARG A 55 4.17 15.51 10.01
N ASP A 56 4.80 16.49 9.35
CA ASP A 56 4.37 16.97 8.05
C ASP A 56 4.44 15.87 6.97
N MET A 57 3.54 15.97 6.01
CA MET A 57 3.33 14.95 5.00
C MET A 57 4.57 14.72 4.11
N ASN A 58 5.36 15.75 3.83
CA ASN A 58 6.54 15.62 2.98
C ASN A 58 7.66 14.87 3.68
N SER A 59 7.90 15.13 4.97
CA SER A 59 8.90 14.40 5.77
C SER A 59 8.59 12.90 5.81
N ILE A 60 7.31 12.53 6.00
CA ILE A 60 6.89 11.12 5.98
C ILE A 60 7.04 10.52 4.58
N TYR A 61 6.70 11.28 3.56
CA TYR A 61 6.86 10.86 2.17
C TYR A 61 8.33 10.54 1.83
N GLU A 62 9.27 11.43 2.17
CA GLU A 62 10.70 11.22 1.90
C GLU A 62 11.22 9.93 2.58
N GLU A 63 10.78 9.63 3.80
CA GLU A 63 11.13 8.38 4.47
C GLU A 63 10.56 7.14 3.75
N ILE A 64 9.33 7.22 3.25
CA ILE A 64 8.68 6.08 2.57
C ILE A 64 9.32 5.79 1.22
N ILE A 65 9.75 6.82 0.48
CA ILE A 65 10.36 6.63 -0.85
C ILE A 65 11.86 6.34 -0.81
N ASP A 66 12.49 6.44 0.36
CA ASP A 66 13.87 5.98 0.51
C ASP A 66 13.91 4.44 0.57
N TYR A 67 13.78 3.85 -0.62
CA TYR A 67 13.78 2.39 -0.74
C TYR A 67 15.08 1.75 -0.27
N ASN A 68 16.20 2.48 -0.23
CA ASN A 68 17.47 1.94 0.27
C ASN A 68 17.45 1.70 1.78
N SER A 69 16.59 2.40 2.52
CA SER A 69 16.44 2.26 3.97
C SER A 69 15.15 1.56 4.41
N SER A 70 14.25 1.19 3.47
CA SER A 70 12.95 0.59 3.78
C SER A 70 13.02 -0.67 4.65
N TYR A 71 14.10 -1.46 4.55
CA TYR A 71 14.32 -2.66 5.37
C TYR A 71 14.39 -2.35 6.87
N LYS A 72 14.67 -1.10 7.26
CA LYS A 72 14.77 -0.68 8.67
C LYS A 72 13.41 -0.58 9.35
N TRP A 73 12.35 -0.42 8.59
CA TRP A 73 11.01 -0.23 9.14
C TRP A 73 9.94 -1.17 8.58
N MET A 74 10.09 -1.69 7.37
CA MET A 74 9.13 -2.63 6.79
C MET A 74 9.31 -4.05 7.33
N TYR A 75 8.19 -4.70 7.66
CA TYR A 75 8.17 -6.05 8.20
C TYR A 75 8.77 -7.07 7.23
N LYS A 76 9.75 -7.85 7.72
CA LYS A 76 10.40 -8.92 6.95
C LYS A 76 11.02 -8.49 5.62
N LEU A 77 11.23 -7.21 5.40
CA LEU A 77 11.94 -6.72 4.24
C LEU A 77 13.45 -6.86 4.48
N GLU A 78 14.12 -7.70 3.71
CA GLU A 78 15.58 -7.87 3.76
C GLU A 78 16.29 -6.76 2.99
N SER A 79 15.79 -6.44 1.80
CA SER A 79 16.35 -5.39 0.95
C SER A 79 15.33 -4.87 -0.05
N SER A 80 15.59 -3.67 -0.55
CA SER A 80 14.89 -3.12 -1.70
C SER A 80 15.86 -2.38 -2.61
N LYS A 81 15.57 -2.38 -3.91
CA LYS A 81 16.41 -1.80 -4.95
C LYS A 81 15.58 -1.16 -6.04
N ILE A 82 15.85 0.09 -6.35
CA ILE A 82 15.31 0.74 -7.56
C ILE A 82 16.01 0.12 -8.77
N LEU A 83 15.22 -0.47 -9.68
CA LEU A 83 15.71 -1.13 -10.89
C LEU A 83 15.85 -0.15 -12.06
N ASP A 84 14.83 0.70 -12.22
CA ASP A 84 14.78 1.67 -13.31
C ASP A 84 13.91 2.85 -12.85
N LYS A 85 14.31 4.06 -13.24
CA LYS A 85 13.62 5.30 -12.87
C LYS A 85 13.35 6.11 -14.12
N LYS A 86 12.08 6.12 -14.58
CA LYS A 86 11.64 6.93 -15.71
C LYS A 86 11.55 8.41 -15.33
N ASN A 87 11.06 8.70 -14.13
CA ASN A 87 11.03 10.01 -13.50
C ASN A 87 10.75 9.85 -12.00
N ASP A 88 10.65 10.94 -11.24
CA ASP A 88 10.43 10.91 -9.78
C ASP A 88 9.07 10.32 -9.36
N SER A 89 8.14 10.15 -10.29
CA SER A 89 6.78 9.65 -10.03
C SER A 89 6.49 8.29 -10.66
N LEU A 90 7.45 7.73 -11.44
CA LEU A 90 7.28 6.47 -12.16
C LEU A 90 8.61 5.72 -12.23
N PHE A 91 8.70 4.61 -11.53
CA PHE A 91 9.90 3.77 -11.46
C PHE A 91 9.58 2.33 -11.06
N TYR A 92 10.56 1.44 -11.16
CA TYR A 92 10.43 0.04 -10.76
C TYR A 92 11.31 -0.24 -9.56
N VAL A 93 10.77 -1.00 -8.59
CA VAL A 93 11.48 -1.44 -7.39
C VAL A 93 11.39 -2.94 -7.26
N GLN A 94 12.50 -3.56 -6.91
CA GLN A 94 12.55 -4.95 -6.44
C GLN A 94 12.64 -4.96 -4.92
N PHE A 95 11.84 -5.79 -4.29
CA PHE A 95 11.86 -6.08 -2.86
C PHE A 95 12.27 -7.53 -2.65
N THR A 96 13.14 -7.79 -1.67
CA THR A 96 13.45 -9.12 -1.17
C THR A 96 12.83 -9.29 0.19
N ILE A 97 11.97 -10.30 0.34
CA ILE A 97 11.19 -10.56 1.54
C ILE A 97 11.74 -11.82 2.22
N GLU A 98 12.12 -11.67 3.46
CA GLU A 98 12.63 -12.74 4.28
C GLU A 98 11.51 -13.68 4.72
N MET A 99 11.77 -15.00 4.64
CA MET A 99 10.87 -16.03 5.10
C MET A 99 11.59 -16.93 6.10
N SER A 100 10.87 -17.40 7.12
CA SER A 100 11.43 -18.34 8.08
C SER A 100 11.68 -19.70 7.42
N TRP A 101 12.82 -20.32 7.73
CA TRP A 101 13.12 -21.68 7.29
C TRP A 101 11.96 -22.65 7.64
N PRO A 102 11.57 -23.59 6.78
CA PRO A 102 12.19 -24.01 5.52
C PRO A 102 11.70 -23.28 4.26
N LEU A 103 11.00 -22.16 4.38
CA LEU A 103 10.46 -21.44 3.24
C LEU A 103 11.56 -20.66 2.52
N LYS A 104 11.55 -20.72 1.19
CA LYS A 104 12.40 -19.86 0.36
C LYS A 104 11.99 -18.40 0.49
N LYS A 105 12.96 -17.48 0.43
CA LYS A 105 12.73 -16.05 0.31
C LYS A 105 11.81 -15.74 -0.87
N ARG A 106 11.14 -14.62 -0.80
CA ARG A 106 10.29 -14.10 -1.88
C ARG A 106 10.91 -12.85 -2.47
N ASP A 107 10.73 -12.65 -3.75
CA ASP A 107 10.97 -11.36 -4.36
C ASP A 107 9.70 -10.82 -5.02
N LEU A 108 9.61 -9.50 -5.04
CA LEU A 108 8.51 -8.76 -5.65
C LEU A 108 9.10 -7.62 -6.48
N VAL A 109 8.79 -7.58 -7.76
CA VAL A 109 9.06 -6.42 -8.60
C VAL A 109 7.78 -5.66 -8.80
N SER A 110 7.81 -4.35 -8.55
CA SER A 110 6.63 -3.49 -8.64
C SER A 110 6.90 -2.26 -9.51
N ASP A 111 5.92 -1.91 -10.33
CA ASP A 111 5.75 -0.58 -10.93
C ASP A 111 5.24 0.35 -9.83
N VAL A 112 5.96 1.45 -9.59
CA VAL A 112 5.62 2.46 -8.60
C VAL A 112 5.12 3.71 -9.29
N LYS A 113 3.92 4.17 -8.89
CA LYS A 113 3.31 5.41 -9.38
C LYS A 113 2.97 6.33 -8.22
N ILE A 114 3.44 7.57 -8.30
CA ILE A 114 3.23 8.59 -7.27
C ILE A 114 2.36 9.70 -7.83
N LYS A 115 1.33 10.07 -7.05
CA LYS A 115 0.50 11.25 -7.30
C LYS A 115 0.55 12.15 -6.07
N LYS A 116 0.82 13.44 -6.27
CA LYS A 116 0.92 14.43 -5.20
C LYS A 116 0.03 15.63 -5.48
N ASN A 117 -0.58 16.15 -4.43
CA ASN A 117 -1.15 17.49 -4.41
C ASN A 117 -0.93 18.12 -3.01
N LYS A 118 -1.53 19.29 -2.75
CA LYS A 118 -1.40 20.00 -1.47
C LYS A 118 -2.00 19.27 -0.26
N ASP A 119 -2.97 18.39 -0.48
CA ASP A 119 -3.77 17.76 0.56
C ASP A 119 -3.44 16.27 0.75
N PHE A 120 -2.85 15.61 -0.28
CA PHE A 120 -2.47 14.21 -0.18
C PHE A 120 -1.30 13.82 -1.09
N ILE A 121 -0.63 12.75 -0.72
CA ILE A 121 0.32 11.99 -1.56
C ILE A 121 -0.15 10.55 -1.63
N SER A 122 -0.24 10.00 -2.84
CA SER A 122 -0.60 8.60 -3.07
C SER A 122 0.54 7.88 -3.79
N ILE A 123 1.04 6.81 -3.19
CA ILE A 123 2.07 5.92 -3.72
C ILE A 123 1.40 4.59 -4.01
N SER A 124 1.33 4.20 -5.28
CA SER A 124 0.72 2.95 -5.72
C SER A 124 1.79 2.02 -6.26
N LEU A 125 1.77 0.77 -5.84
CA LEU A 125 2.65 -0.29 -6.28
C LEU A 125 1.79 -1.41 -6.89
N VAL A 126 2.15 -1.84 -8.10
CA VAL A 126 1.51 -2.97 -8.77
C VAL A 126 2.61 -3.94 -9.21
N SER A 127 2.42 -5.23 -8.93
CA SER A 127 3.40 -6.25 -9.32
C SER A 127 3.66 -6.22 -10.83
N SER A 128 4.93 -6.33 -11.20
CA SER A 128 5.44 -6.42 -12.58
C SER A 128 6.40 -7.60 -12.66
N PRO A 129 5.89 -8.84 -12.55
CA PRO A 129 6.73 -10.04 -12.35
C PRO A 129 7.70 -10.32 -13.49
N ASP A 130 7.35 -9.90 -14.72
CA ASP A 130 8.11 -10.16 -15.93
C ASP A 130 9.08 -9.02 -16.29
N TYR A 131 9.14 -7.95 -15.48
CA TYR A 131 10.03 -6.81 -15.75
C TYR A 131 11.51 -7.18 -15.74
N ILE A 132 11.92 -8.08 -14.83
CA ILE A 132 13.24 -8.69 -14.83
C ILE A 132 13.10 -10.21 -14.64
N LYS A 133 14.07 -10.97 -15.17
CA LYS A 133 14.12 -12.42 -14.99
C LYS A 133 14.17 -12.75 -13.49
N SER A 134 13.41 -13.76 -13.07
CA SER A 134 13.48 -14.30 -11.70
C SER A 134 14.76 -15.08 -11.50
N SER A 135 15.33 -15.02 -10.28
CA SER A 135 16.41 -15.91 -9.85
C SER A 135 15.81 -17.17 -9.20
N ASP A 136 16.56 -18.29 -9.29
CA ASP A 136 16.18 -19.54 -8.64
C ASP A 136 16.29 -19.47 -7.10
N ASP A 137 16.93 -18.45 -6.56
CA ASP A 137 17.07 -18.22 -5.11
C ASP A 137 15.77 -17.75 -4.46
N PHE A 138 14.84 -17.24 -5.25
CA PHE A 138 13.59 -16.61 -4.77
C PHE A 138 12.38 -17.27 -5.41
N ILE A 139 11.23 -17.15 -4.74
CA ILE A 139 9.92 -17.37 -5.36
C ILE A 139 9.31 -15.99 -5.65
N ARG A 140 9.09 -15.70 -6.95
CA ARG A 140 8.51 -14.43 -7.40
C ARG A 140 7.05 -14.30 -7.01
N ILE A 141 6.70 -13.22 -6.28
CA ILE A 141 5.31 -12.82 -6.07
C ILE A 141 4.80 -12.21 -7.38
N LYS A 142 3.80 -12.86 -7.98
CA LYS A 142 3.29 -12.49 -9.32
C LYS A 142 2.09 -11.55 -9.26
N ASP A 143 1.33 -11.58 -8.19
CA ASP A 143 0.10 -10.81 -8.05
C ASP A 143 0.08 -10.11 -6.70
N SER A 144 0.29 -8.81 -6.72
CA SER A 144 0.16 -7.94 -5.56
C SER A 144 -0.20 -6.52 -5.99
N LYS A 145 -0.90 -5.84 -5.11
CA LYS A 145 -1.19 -4.42 -5.24
C LYS A 145 -1.14 -3.77 -3.88
N SER A 146 -0.43 -2.65 -3.79
CA SER A 146 -0.34 -1.85 -2.57
C SER A 146 -0.58 -0.39 -2.88
N LYS A 147 -1.15 0.32 -1.92
CA LYS A 147 -1.36 1.75 -1.98
C LYS A 147 -1.09 2.36 -0.62
N CYS A 148 -0.16 3.30 -0.58
CA CYS A 148 0.06 4.16 0.58
C CYS A 148 -0.55 5.53 0.28
N VAL A 149 -1.39 6.03 1.18
CA VAL A 149 -1.95 7.38 1.09
C VAL A 149 -1.56 8.15 2.34
N LEU A 150 -0.90 9.27 2.13
CA LEU A 150 -0.63 10.29 3.13
C LEU A 150 -1.67 11.38 2.94
N SER A 151 -2.47 11.66 3.96
CA SER A 151 -3.49 12.71 3.93
C SER A 151 -3.16 13.76 4.98
N LYS A 152 -3.04 15.00 4.54
CA LYS A 152 -2.76 16.12 5.42
C LYS A 152 -3.95 16.36 6.36
N ILE A 153 -3.72 16.35 7.67
CA ILE A 153 -4.70 16.79 8.67
C ILE A 153 -4.47 18.27 8.95
N ASP A 154 -3.22 18.64 9.23
CA ASP A 154 -2.74 20.01 9.39
C ASP A 154 -1.28 20.12 8.91
N ASN A 155 -0.55 21.18 9.27
CA ASN A 155 0.82 21.39 8.79
C ASN A 155 1.83 20.41 9.42
N GLU A 156 1.53 19.84 10.58
CA GLU A 156 2.41 18.98 11.37
C GLU A 156 1.82 17.60 11.66
N THR A 157 0.64 17.31 11.09
CA THR A 157 -0.08 16.06 11.36
C THR A 157 -0.58 15.43 10.07
N THR A 158 -0.26 14.15 9.89
CA THR A 158 -0.60 13.40 8.69
C THR A 158 -1.28 12.09 9.06
N LYS A 159 -2.40 11.76 8.39
CA LYS A 159 -2.98 10.42 8.39
C LYS A 159 -2.23 9.57 7.36
N VAL A 160 -1.76 8.41 7.78
CA VAL A 160 -1.12 7.40 6.93
C VAL A 160 -2.06 6.21 6.79
N SER A 161 -2.37 5.82 5.54
CA SER A 161 -3.20 4.66 5.22
C SER A 161 -2.43 3.73 4.29
N LEU A 162 -2.26 2.47 4.68
CA LEU A 162 -1.64 1.41 3.88
C LEU A 162 -2.70 0.38 3.51
N GLN A 163 -2.95 0.19 2.23
CA GLN A 163 -3.85 -0.83 1.72
C GLN A 163 -3.05 -1.78 0.83
N SER A 164 -3.19 -3.10 1.02
CA SER A 164 -2.46 -4.07 0.21
C SER A 164 -3.09 -5.45 0.21
N TYR A 165 -2.90 -6.14 -0.91
CA TYR A 165 -2.99 -7.59 -1.00
C TYR A 165 -1.78 -8.15 -1.73
N ALA A 166 -1.45 -9.42 -1.47
CA ALA A 166 -0.51 -10.20 -2.25
C ALA A 166 -0.96 -11.66 -2.27
N VAL A 167 -0.85 -12.30 -3.43
CA VAL A 167 -1.01 -13.75 -3.56
C VAL A 167 0.36 -14.39 -3.37
N ILE A 168 0.52 -15.13 -2.28
CA ILE A 168 1.79 -15.77 -1.91
C ILE A 168 1.60 -17.27 -1.91
N ASP A 169 2.03 -17.91 -3.00
CA ASP A 169 1.90 -19.35 -3.18
C ASP A 169 2.80 -20.15 -2.24
N GLY A 170 2.33 -21.33 -1.84
CA GLY A 170 3.12 -22.34 -1.14
C GLY A 170 3.45 -21.99 0.31
N ILE A 171 2.66 -21.12 0.96
CA ILE A 171 2.79 -20.86 2.40
C ILE A 171 1.49 -21.22 3.16
N PRO A 172 1.62 -21.72 4.41
CA PRO A 172 0.48 -21.97 5.27
C PRO A 172 -0.31 -20.70 5.58
N SER A 173 -1.65 -20.82 5.73
CA SER A 173 -2.55 -19.68 5.96
C SER A 173 -2.20 -18.86 7.21
N PHE A 174 -1.73 -19.51 8.29
CA PHE A 174 -1.35 -18.79 9.51
C PHE A 174 -0.15 -17.85 9.29
N ILE A 175 0.77 -18.19 8.35
CA ILE A 175 1.86 -17.29 7.96
C ILE A 175 1.32 -16.11 7.16
N VAL A 176 0.34 -16.35 6.27
CA VAL A 176 -0.35 -15.25 5.55
C VAL A 176 -0.98 -14.30 6.55
N ASP A 177 -1.68 -14.83 7.58
CA ASP A 177 -2.32 -14.03 8.63
C ASP A 177 -1.30 -13.13 9.37
N MET A 178 -0.08 -13.63 9.62
CA MET A 178 0.99 -12.80 10.21
C MET A 178 1.37 -11.63 9.29
N PHE A 179 1.51 -11.85 7.99
CA PHE A 179 1.87 -10.80 7.04
C PHE A 179 0.78 -9.73 6.90
N ILE A 180 -0.50 -10.13 6.93
CA ILE A 180 -1.61 -9.19 6.71
C ILE A 180 -2.07 -8.47 7.97
N VAL A 181 -1.70 -8.93 9.17
CA VAL A 181 -2.07 -8.31 10.46
C VAL A 181 -0.85 -7.74 11.16
N GLU A 182 0.13 -8.58 11.49
CA GLU A 182 1.32 -8.13 12.24
C GLU A 182 2.27 -7.31 11.36
N GLY A 183 2.34 -7.64 10.06
CA GLY A 183 3.20 -6.90 9.12
C GLY A 183 2.91 -5.41 9.06
N PRO A 184 1.67 -4.97 8.78
CA PRO A 184 1.34 -3.54 8.76
C PRO A 184 1.43 -2.87 10.14
N LEU A 185 1.11 -3.57 11.24
CA LEU A 185 1.30 -3.05 12.60
C LEU A 185 2.77 -2.74 12.88
N PHE A 186 3.65 -3.71 12.64
CA PHE A 186 5.09 -3.56 12.80
C PHE A 186 5.62 -2.41 11.94
N SER A 187 5.27 -2.41 10.66
CA SER A 187 5.78 -1.42 9.70
C SER A 187 5.35 0.00 10.06
N LEU A 188 4.07 0.21 10.37
CA LEU A 188 3.58 1.54 10.76
C LEU A 188 4.09 1.98 12.14
N SER A 189 4.28 1.05 13.08
CA SER A 189 4.88 1.35 14.38
C SER A 189 6.32 1.84 14.23
N ASN A 190 7.12 1.14 13.43
CA ASN A 190 8.50 1.54 13.16
C ASN A 190 8.59 2.83 12.34
N LEU A 191 7.73 3.02 11.35
CA LEU A 191 7.67 4.29 10.61
C LEU A 191 7.34 5.45 11.55
N LYS A 192 6.34 5.26 12.44
CA LYS A 192 5.93 6.27 13.41
C LYS A 192 7.02 6.61 14.41
N SER A 193 7.83 5.62 14.83
CA SER A 193 8.93 5.83 15.81
C SER A 193 10.10 6.63 15.26
N LYS A 194 10.13 6.95 13.97
CA LYS A 194 11.16 7.78 13.34
C LYS A 194 10.92 9.28 13.50
N PHE A 195 9.72 9.63 13.93
CA PHE A 195 9.25 11.02 14.09
C PHE A 195 8.78 11.31 15.50
#